data_641bb2478f77362b2a2a5d09b15b392f
#
_entry.id   641bb2478f77362b2a2a5d09b15b392f
#
_cell.length_a   1.000
_cell.length_b   1.000
_cell.length_c   1.000
_cell.angle_alpha   90.00
_cell.angle_beta   90.00
_cell.angle_gamma   90.00
#
_symmetry.space_group_name_H-M   'P 1'
#
loop_
_entity.id
_entity.type
_entity.pdbx_description
1 polymer ?
#
loop_
_entity_poly.entity_id
_entity_poly.type
_entity_poly.pdbx_seq_one_letter_code
_entity_poly.pdbx_strand_id
1 'polypeptide(L)'
;QNEIKRYFESFNGSELSKKVGDYTVLLKLKNNLTDLSGFIKFEDGKITYHSTTVPKKAHLTMICPGNMVQEIIRNDLYWDEIISGYWCTFSRDPDIYNAAFMKLLHAPWQARSNYVGKDKLLEIKTATSIADIIEQGGKESITIFEKYGFFCVGCTYAPGETIEEGCHKHGLDNKLIKKLISELEVVKSKNVDIKSEIRTNSSLKLEDQAKYVGHFG
;
A
#
# COMPACT_ATOMS: atom_id res chain seq x y z
N GLN A 1 -19.36 -15.27 -0.79
CA GLN A 1 -18.85 -15.31 0.60
C GLN A 1 -17.62 -16.22 0.72
N ASN A 2 -17.62 -17.42 0.12
CA ASN A 2 -16.46 -18.33 0.17
C ASN A 2 -15.20 -17.76 -0.50
N GLU A 3 -15.33 -16.96 -1.55
CA GLU A 3 -14.22 -16.30 -2.21
C GLU A 3 -13.62 -15.22 -1.31
N ILE A 4 -14.44 -14.41 -0.67
CA ILE A 4 -14.02 -13.40 0.30
C ILE A 4 -13.28 -14.04 1.47
N LYS A 5 -13.82 -15.13 2.01
CA LYS A 5 -13.17 -15.91 3.06
C LYS A 5 -11.77 -16.36 2.63
N ARG A 6 -11.67 -17.04 1.48
CA ARG A 6 -10.39 -17.53 0.95
C ARG A 6 -9.39 -16.40 0.72
N TYR A 7 -9.86 -15.28 0.17
CA TYR A 7 -9.02 -14.11 -0.08
C TYR A 7 -8.39 -13.60 1.22
N PHE A 8 -9.19 -13.26 2.23
CA PHE A 8 -8.65 -12.72 3.47
C PHE A 8 -7.85 -13.76 4.27
N GLU A 9 -8.30 -15.00 4.35
CA GLU A 9 -7.60 -16.05 5.08
C GLU A 9 -6.30 -16.49 4.39
N SER A 10 -6.10 -16.17 3.11
CA SER A 10 -4.82 -16.41 2.41
C SER A 10 -3.64 -15.61 2.98
N PHE A 11 -3.92 -14.51 3.69
CA PHE A 11 -2.89 -13.70 4.35
C PHE A 11 -2.51 -14.18 5.74
N ASN A 12 -3.10 -15.27 6.24
CA ASN A 12 -2.78 -15.82 7.56
C ASN A 12 -1.28 -16.06 7.74
N GLY A 13 -0.74 -15.58 8.86
CA GLY A 13 0.67 -15.74 9.21
C GLY A 13 1.63 -14.83 8.43
N SER A 14 1.15 -13.99 7.53
CA SER A 14 1.98 -13.00 6.84
C SER A 14 2.45 -11.89 7.80
N GLU A 15 3.57 -11.25 7.47
CA GLU A 15 4.04 -10.09 8.24
C GLU A 15 3.02 -8.93 8.23
N LEU A 16 2.25 -8.79 7.15
CA LEU A 16 1.20 -7.78 7.08
C LEU A 16 0.05 -8.10 8.04
N SER A 17 -0.41 -9.36 8.10
CA SER A 17 -1.48 -9.74 9.03
C SER A 17 -1.10 -9.51 10.48
N LYS A 18 0.15 -9.76 10.87
CA LYS A 18 0.67 -9.47 12.21
C LYS A 18 0.70 -7.96 12.50
N LYS A 19 1.08 -7.13 11.51
CA LYS A 19 1.14 -5.66 11.65
C LYS A 19 -0.24 -5.00 11.72
N VAL A 20 -1.30 -5.64 11.22
CA VAL A 20 -2.67 -5.14 11.36
C VAL A 20 -3.09 -5.09 12.83
N GLY A 21 -2.60 -6.02 13.65
CA GLY A 21 -2.94 -6.14 15.06
C GLY A 21 -4.38 -6.64 15.27
N ASP A 22 -4.91 -6.42 16.48
CA ASP A 22 -6.30 -6.76 16.80
C ASP A 22 -7.25 -5.78 16.13
N TYR A 23 -7.89 -6.24 15.06
CA TYR A 23 -8.70 -5.38 14.20
C TYR A 23 -9.92 -6.13 13.68
N THR A 24 -11.06 -5.46 13.63
CA THR A 24 -12.30 -6.03 13.10
C THR A 24 -12.85 -5.13 12.02
N VAL A 25 -13.07 -5.72 10.85
CA VAL A 25 -13.64 -5.03 9.67
C VAL A 25 -15.02 -5.61 9.38
N LEU A 26 -16.05 -4.79 9.43
CA LEU A 26 -17.40 -5.14 8.96
C LEU A 26 -17.48 -4.80 7.48
N LEU A 27 -17.61 -5.81 6.64
CA LEU A 27 -17.76 -5.66 5.19
C LEU A 27 -19.23 -5.82 4.81
N LYS A 28 -19.83 -4.77 4.25
CA LYS A 28 -21.19 -4.74 3.72
C LYS A 28 -21.13 -4.61 2.20
N LEU A 29 -21.61 -5.62 1.49
CA LEU A 29 -21.61 -5.67 0.04
C LEU A 29 -23.01 -5.36 -0.47
N LYS A 30 -23.10 -4.27 -1.20
CA LYS A 30 -24.33 -3.84 -1.88
C LYS A 30 -24.49 -4.61 -3.19
N ASN A 31 -25.61 -5.30 -3.36
CA ASN A 31 -25.96 -6.02 -4.56
C ASN A 31 -27.41 -5.72 -4.96
N ASN A 32 -27.72 -5.94 -6.23
CA ASN A 32 -29.04 -5.61 -6.78
C ASN A 32 -30.19 -6.41 -6.16
N LEU A 33 -29.94 -7.66 -5.73
CA LEU A 33 -30.97 -8.56 -5.21
C LEU A 33 -30.93 -8.69 -3.68
N THR A 34 -29.76 -8.89 -3.12
CA THR A 34 -29.59 -9.11 -1.69
C THR A 34 -28.24 -8.59 -1.22
N ASP A 35 -28.27 -7.69 -0.26
CA ASP A 35 -27.06 -7.21 0.40
C ASP A 35 -26.44 -8.33 1.24
N LEU A 36 -25.13 -8.46 1.16
CA LEU A 36 -24.36 -9.41 1.94
C LEU A 36 -23.54 -8.66 3.01
N SER A 37 -23.48 -9.26 4.17
CA SER A 37 -22.63 -8.75 5.25
C SER A 37 -21.78 -9.87 5.81
N GLY A 38 -20.57 -9.52 6.21
CA GLY A 38 -19.66 -10.40 6.92
C GLY A 38 -18.62 -9.57 7.65
N PHE A 39 -17.91 -10.17 8.59
CA PHE A 39 -16.80 -9.48 9.24
C PHE A 39 -15.52 -10.28 9.17
N ILE A 40 -14.43 -9.55 9.14
CA ILE A 40 -13.06 -10.06 9.13
C ILE A 40 -12.44 -9.69 10.46
N LYS A 41 -12.00 -10.69 11.22
CA LYS A 41 -11.32 -10.50 12.50
C LYS A 41 -9.84 -10.81 12.32
N PHE A 42 -9.00 -9.88 12.73
CA PHE A 42 -7.56 -10.01 12.88
C PHE A 42 -7.24 -10.16 14.36
N GLU A 43 -6.50 -11.20 14.72
CA GLU A 43 -6.10 -11.51 16.08
C GLU A 43 -4.79 -12.29 16.04
N ASP A 44 -3.72 -11.78 16.64
CA ASP A 44 -2.38 -12.40 16.64
C ASP A 44 -1.87 -12.85 15.26
N GLY A 45 -2.11 -12.03 14.24
CA GLY A 45 -1.73 -12.34 12.85
C GLY A 45 -2.59 -13.40 12.17
N LYS A 46 -3.60 -13.93 12.85
CA LYS A 46 -4.62 -14.82 12.29
C LYS A 46 -5.80 -14.01 11.80
N ILE A 47 -6.31 -14.38 10.63
CA ILE A 47 -7.47 -13.75 10.01
C ILE A 47 -8.58 -14.79 9.92
N THR A 48 -9.78 -14.42 10.37
CA THR A 48 -10.98 -15.24 10.24
C THR A 48 -12.11 -14.43 9.61
N TYR A 49 -12.86 -15.05 8.71
CA TYR A 49 -14.03 -14.45 8.08
C TYR A 49 -15.32 -15.11 8.60
N HIS A 50 -16.28 -14.31 8.97
CA HIS A 50 -17.59 -14.73 9.47
C HIS A 50 -18.72 -14.09 8.65
N SER A 51 -19.58 -14.91 8.08
CA SER A 51 -20.68 -14.48 7.20
C SER A 51 -22.04 -14.38 7.88
N THR A 52 -22.21 -14.98 9.04
CA THR A 52 -23.53 -15.14 9.71
C THR A 52 -23.71 -14.28 10.94
N THR A 53 -22.63 -13.81 11.53
CA THR A 53 -22.66 -13.00 12.75
C THR A 53 -22.15 -11.63 12.45
N VAL A 54 -22.86 -10.59 12.86
CA VAL A 54 -22.40 -9.20 12.76
C VAL A 54 -21.86 -8.78 14.11
N PRO A 55 -20.62 -8.28 14.22
CA PRO A 55 -20.06 -7.85 15.50
C PRO A 55 -20.83 -6.64 16.02
N LYS A 56 -20.97 -6.52 17.34
CA LYS A 56 -21.60 -5.35 17.99
C LYS A 56 -20.81 -4.07 17.72
N LYS A 57 -19.49 -4.19 17.56
CA LYS A 57 -18.56 -3.10 17.27
C LYS A 57 -17.51 -3.57 16.26
N ALA A 58 -17.23 -2.75 15.27
CA ALA A 58 -16.15 -2.95 14.29
C ALA A 58 -15.25 -1.72 14.30
N HIS A 59 -13.94 -1.92 14.17
CA HIS A 59 -12.98 -0.84 14.03
C HIS A 59 -13.13 -0.10 12.69
N LEU A 60 -13.53 -0.85 11.66
CA LEU A 60 -13.80 -0.32 10.32
C LEU A 60 -15.09 -0.94 9.78
N THR A 61 -15.98 -0.13 9.27
CA THR A 61 -17.08 -0.57 8.40
C THR A 61 -16.80 -0.12 6.99
N MET A 62 -16.80 -1.07 6.05
CA MET A 62 -16.67 -0.84 4.61
C MET A 62 -17.99 -1.19 3.94
N ILE A 63 -18.57 -0.26 3.19
CA ILE A 63 -19.76 -0.48 2.38
C ILE A 63 -19.36 -0.33 0.93
N CYS A 64 -19.36 -1.42 0.16
CA CYS A 64 -18.82 -1.48 -1.19
C CYS A 64 -19.80 -2.18 -2.15
N PRO A 65 -19.76 -1.88 -3.48
CA PRO A 65 -20.47 -2.65 -4.48
C PRO A 65 -19.94 -4.09 -4.53
N GLY A 66 -20.83 -5.07 -4.36
CA GLY A 66 -20.45 -6.48 -4.24
C GLY A 66 -19.81 -7.07 -5.50
N ASN A 67 -20.30 -6.68 -6.67
CA ASN A 67 -19.73 -7.09 -7.96
C ASN A 67 -18.29 -6.57 -8.15
N MET A 68 -18.02 -5.31 -7.77
CA MET A 68 -16.67 -4.74 -7.88
C MET A 68 -15.68 -5.41 -6.92
N VAL A 69 -16.09 -5.66 -5.66
CA VAL A 69 -15.27 -6.41 -4.71
C VAL A 69 -14.99 -7.83 -5.22
N GLN A 70 -15.95 -8.46 -5.87
CA GLN A 70 -15.78 -9.79 -6.44
C GLN A 70 -14.77 -9.79 -7.59
N GLU A 71 -14.80 -8.79 -8.47
CA GLU A 71 -13.84 -8.63 -9.55
C GLU A 71 -12.42 -8.37 -9.01
N ILE A 72 -12.27 -7.52 -7.99
CA ILE A 72 -10.98 -7.26 -7.35
C ILE A 72 -10.40 -8.56 -6.78
N ILE A 73 -11.20 -9.32 -6.04
CA ILE A 73 -10.74 -10.56 -5.40
C ILE A 73 -10.38 -11.65 -6.40
N ARG A 74 -11.13 -11.79 -7.50
CA ARG A 74 -10.88 -12.82 -8.51
C ARG A 74 -9.68 -12.55 -9.40
N ASN A 75 -9.43 -11.28 -9.66
CA ASN A 75 -8.43 -10.85 -10.64
C ASN A 75 -7.23 -10.14 -9.99
N ASP A 76 -7.12 -10.14 -8.66
CA ASP A 76 -6.09 -9.42 -7.89
C ASP A 76 -5.95 -7.97 -8.36
N LEU A 77 -7.09 -7.28 -8.55
CA LEU A 77 -7.09 -5.90 -8.98
C LEU A 77 -6.74 -4.96 -7.80
N TYR A 78 -6.45 -3.73 -8.15
CA TYR A 78 -6.08 -2.71 -7.18
C TYR A 78 -7.32 -2.20 -6.44
N TRP A 79 -7.34 -2.28 -5.11
CA TRP A 79 -8.48 -1.83 -4.29
C TRP A 79 -8.79 -0.34 -4.43
N ASP A 80 -7.80 0.48 -4.77
CA ASP A 80 -8.02 1.90 -4.97
C ASP A 80 -8.93 2.21 -6.16
N GLU A 81 -9.14 1.29 -7.08
CA GLU A 81 -10.14 1.43 -8.15
C GLU A 81 -11.54 1.76 -7.59
N ILE A 82 -11.92 1.13 -6.47
CA ILE A 82 -13.21 1.36 -5.84
C ILE A 82 -13.15 2.34 -4.66
N ILE A 83 -11.97 2.49 -4.04
CA ILE A 83 -11.76 3.41 -2.90
C ILE A 83 -11.65 4.85 -3.41
N SER A 84 -10.73 5.13 -4.33
CA SER A 84 -10.50 6.45 -4.91
C SER A 84 -11.64 6.89 -5.83
N GLY A 85 -12.37 5.95 -6.44
CA GLY A 85 -13.56 6.20 -7.24
C GLY A 85 -14.80 6.55 -6.42
N TYR A 86 -14.70 6.64 -5.08
CA TYR A 86 -15.82 6.92 -4.17
C TYR A 86 -16.96 5.88 -4.23
N TRP A 87 -16.67 4.66 -4.70
CA TRP A 87 -17.63 3.57 -4.71
C TRP A 87 -17.80 2.89 -3.34
N CYS A 88 -16.82 3.08 -2.44
CA CYS A 88 -16.87 2.59 -1.08
C CYS A 88 -17.09 3.70 -0.05
N THR A 89 -17.90 3.40 0.95
CA THR A 89 -18.04 4.25 2.14
C THR A 89 -17.32 3.59 3.31
N PHE A 90 -16.56 4.40 4.05
CA PHE A 90 -15.80 3.98 5.22
C PHE A 90 -16.29 4.68 6.47
N SER A 91 -16.44 3.93 7.56
CA SER A 91 -16.68 4.46 8.90
C SER A 91 -15.78 3.76 9.89
N ARG A 92 -15.09 4.52 10.75
CA ARG A 92 -14.14 4.00 11.76
C ARG A 92 -14.63 4.33 13.16
N ASP A 93 -14.44 3.42 14.10
CA ASP A 93 -14.70 3.65 15.51
C ASP A 93 -13.71 2.82 16.37
N PRO A 94 -12.70 3.46 17.00
CA PRO A 94 -12.35 4.88 16.92
C PRO A 94 -11.86 5.30 15.52
N ASP A 95 -11.87 6.61 15.20
CA ASP A 95 -11.42 7.13 13.91
C ASP A 95 -9.89 7.09 13.79
N ILE A 96 -9.36 5.88 13.73
CA ILE A 96 -7.94 5.59 13.58
C ILE A 96 -7.71 4.87 12.26
N TYR A 97 -6.79 5.41 11.45
CA TYR A 97 -6.40 4.81 10.18
C TYR A 97 -5.43 3.65 10.39
N ASN A 98 -5.82 2.46 9.95
CA ASN A 98 -4.94 1.28 9.98
C ASN A 98 -4.20 1.12 8.65
N ALA A 99 -2.98 1.67 8.58
CA ALA A 99 -2.16 1.61 7.37
C ALA A 99 -1.74 0.18 6.99
N ALA A 100 -1.57 -0.71 7.98
CA ALA A 100 -1.21 -2.10 7.72
C ALA A 100 -2.36 -2.87 7.05
N PHE A 101 -3.62 -2.62 7.46
CA PHE A 101 -4.78 -3.18 6.80
C PHE A 101 -4.90 -2.71 5.35
N MET A 102 -4.72 -1.42 5.08
CA MET A 102 -4.76 -0.90 3.70
C MET A 102 -3.66 -1.52 2.84
N LYS A 103 -2.44 -1.67 3.36
CA LYS A 103 -1.36 -2.37 2.64
C LYS A 103 -1.69 -3.84 2.37
N LEU A 104 -2.37 -4.51 3.31
CA LEU A 104 -2.80 -5.90 3.12
C LEU A 104 -3.80 -6.03 1.96
N LEU A 105 -4.74 -5.09 1.82
CA LEU A 105 -5.67 -5.08 0.69
C LEU A 105 -4.94 -4.98 -0.66
N HIS A 106 -3.84 -4.22 -0.73
CA HIS A 106 -3.09 -3.99 -1.96
C HIS A 106 -2.06 -5.09 -2.28
N ALA A 107 -1.75 -5.97 -1.32
CA ALA A 107 -0.67 -6.95 -1.45
C ALA A 107 -0.81 -7.91 -2.65
N PRO A 108 -2.00 -8.44 -3.02
CA PRO A 108 -2.13 -9.33 -4.17
C PRO A 108 -1.82 -8.63 -5.50
N TRP A 109 -2.33 -7.42 -5.68
CA TRP A 109 -2.02 -6.62 -6.87
C TRP A 109 -0.53 -6.30 -6.96
N GLN A 110 0.08 -5.90 -5.84
CA GLN A 110 1.51 -5.62 -5.77
C GLN A 110 2.36 -6.85 -6.12
N ALA A 111 2.00 -8.02 -5.62
CA ALA A 111 2.69 -9.28 -5.93
C ALA A 111 2.57 -9.63 -7.43
N ARG A 112 1.39 -9.44 -8.03
CA ARG A 112 1.15 -9.72 -9.45
C ARG A 112 1.86 -8.73 -10.37
N SER A 113 1.89 -7.45 -10.01
CA SER A 113 2.53 -6.39 -10.81
C SER A 113 4.06 -6.40 -10.70
N ASN A 114 4.66 -7.41 -10.05
CA ASN A 114 6.09 -7.44 -9.72
C ASN A 114 6.56 -6.18 -8.97
N TYR A 115 5.65 -5.59 -8.19
CA TYR A 115 5.95 -4.45 -7.33
C TYR A 115 7.09 -4.82 -6.38
N VAL A 116 8.23 -4.20 -6.55
CA VAL A 116 9.38 -4.41 -5.68
C VAL A 116 9.14 -3.63 -4.40
N GLY A 117 8.84 -4.34 -3.31
CA GLY A 117 8.64 -3.72 -2.00
C GLY A 117 9.85 -2.90 -1.54
N LYS A 118 9.63 -1.99 -0.60
CA LYS A 118 10.60 -1.00 -0.10
C LYS A 118 11.96 -1.53 0.37
N ASP A 119 12.08 -2.84 0.56
CA ASP A 119 13.29 -3.48 1.12
C ASP A 119 14.30 -3.93 0.05
N LYS A 120 13.95 -3.88 -1.24
CA LYS A 120 14.89 -4.10 -2.34
C LYS A 120 15.22 -2.79 -3.00
N LEU A 121 16.53 -2.49 -3.08
CA LEU A 121 17.03 -1.41 -3.92
C LEU A 121 16.65 -1.68 -5.37
N LEU A 122 15.70 -0.92 -5.89
CA LEU A 122 15.26 -1.03 -7.27
C LEU A 122 16.36 -0.52 -8.18
N GLU A 123 16.86 -1.34 -9.10
CA GLU A 123 17.67 -0.84 -10.20
C GLU A 123 16.74 -0.06 -11.15
N ILE A 124 17.00 1.24 -11.33
CA ILE A 124 16.15 2.07 -12.18
C ILE A 124 16.45 1.79 -13.64
N LYS A 125 15.47 1.25 -14.35
CA LYS A 125 15.49 0.95 -15.80
C LYS A 125 14.39 1.73 -16.51
N THR A 126 14.39 1.74 -17.82
CA THR A 126 13.33 2.37 -18.63
C THR A 126 11.95 1.77 -18.33
N ALA A 127 11.89 0.47 -18.05
CA ALA A 127 10.67 -0.25 -17.68
C ALA A 127 10.27 -0.09 -16.19
N THR A 128 11.02 0.68 -15.39
CA THR A 128 10.68 0.90 -13.97
C THR A 128 9.49 1.86 -13.89
N SER A 129 8.53 1.53 -13.01
CA SER A 129 7.37 2.40 -12.74
C SER A 129 7.81 3.72 -12.10
N ILE A 130 7.24 4.83 -12.57
CA ILE A 130 7.45 6.16 -11.99
C ILE A 130 7.02 6.19 -10.53
N ALA A 131 5.92 5.52 -10.19
CA ALA A 131 5.44 5.44 -8.81
C ALA A 131 6.43 4.75 -7.86
N ASP A 132 7.06 3.66 -8.29
CA ASP A 132 8.06 2.95 -7.50
C ASP A 132 9.29 3.82 -7.22
N ILE A 133 9.71 4.61 -8.22
CA ILE A 133 10.83 5.52 -8.09
C ILE A 133 10.52 6.63 -7.09
N ILE A 134 9.32 7.20 -7.15
CA ILE A 134 8.88 8.24 -6.22
C ILE A 134 8.78 7.68 -4.80
N GLU A 135 8.26 6.47 -4.64
CA GLU A 135 8.17 5.83 -3.34
C GLU A 135 9.55 5.61 -2.70
N GLN A 136 10.56 5.26 -3.48
CA GLN A 136 11.93 5.04 -3.00
C GLN A 136 12.73 6.32 -2.85
N GLY A 137 12.63 7.23 -3.80
CA GLY A 137 13.40 8.47 -3.86
C GLY A 137 12.73 9.68 -3.21
N GLY A 138 11.44 9.56 -2.85
CA GLY A 138 10.73 10.61 -2.14
C GLY A 138 10.58 11.91 -2.94
N LYS A 139 10.57 13.03 -2.21
CA LYS A 139 10.36 14.38 -2.77
C LYS A 139 11.45 14.77 -3.79
N GLU A 140 12.67 14.31 -3.60
CA GLU A 140 13.78 14.60 -4.50
C GLU A 140 13.57 13.98 -5.88
N SER A 141 13.02 12.77 -5.96
CA SER A 141 12.64 12.14 -7.23
C SER A 141 11.57 12.94 -7.96
N ILE A 142 10.58 13.46 -7.24
CA ILE A 142 9.54 14.34 -7.81
C ILE A 142 10.19 15.57 -8.46
N THR A 143 11.09 16.23 -7.76
CA THR A 143 11.81 17.41 -8.28
C THR A 143 12.59 17.10 -9.56
N ILE A 144 13.20 15.90 -9.65
CA ILE A 144 13.88 15.48 -10.87
C ILE A 144 12.86 15.28 -12.00
N PHE A 145 11.76 14.58 -11.75
CA PHE A 145 10.73 14.40 -12.78
C PHE A 145 10.18 15.74 -13.28
N GLU A 146 9.88 16.69 -12.40
CA GLU A 146 9.45 18.05 -12.75
C GLU A 146 10.46 18.77 -13.65
N LYS A 147 11.77 18.65 -13.37
CA LYS A 147 12.86 19.21 -14.18
C LYS A 147 12.82 18.69 -15.63
N TYR A 148 12.34 17.48 -15.85
CA TYR A 148 12.18 16.85 -17.15
C TYR A 148 10.78 17.03 -17.76
N GLY A 149 9.93 17.87 -17.15
CA GLY A 149 8.61 18.21 -17.65
C GLY A 149 7.47 17.28 -17.20
N PHE A 150 7.70 16.43 -16.24
CA PHE A 150 6.68 15.56 -15.66
C PHE A 150 5.92 16.28 -14.53
N PHE A 151 5.01 17.17 -14.88
CA PHE A 151 4.23 17.94 -13.89
C PHE A 151 3.05 17.18 -13.28
N CYS A 152 2.70 16.02 -13.83
CA CYS A 152 1.63 15.14 -13.34
C CYS A 152 2.12 14.06 -12.36
N VAL A 153 3.33 14.19 -11.87
CA VAL A 153 3.92 13.29 -10.87
C VAL A 153 3.16 13.45 -9.55
N GLY A 154 2.35 12.47 -9.19
CA GLY A 154 1.41 12.54 -8.06
C GLY A 154 -0.06 12.51 -8.45
N CYS A 155 -0.37 12.52 -9.74
CA CYS A 155 -1.70 12.24 -10.24
C CYS A 155 -2.03 10.74 -10.05
N THR A 156 -3.27 10.42 -9.72
CA THR A 156 -3.79 9.05 -9.53
C THR A 156 -3.61 8.12 -10.74
N TYR A 157 -3.22 8.64 -11.90
CA TYR A 157 -2.94 7.88 -13.12
C TYR A 157 -1.48 7.42 -13.28
N ALA A 158 -0.55 7.89 -12.44
CA ALA A 158 0.88 7.54 -12.52
C ALA A 158 1.29 6.15 -11.97
N PRO A 159 0.48 5.39 -11.20
CA PRO A 159 0.95 4.16 -10.56
C PRO A 159 1.41 3.05 -11.51
N GLY A 160 0.97 3.06 -12.76
CA GLY A 160 1.33 2.02 -13.73
C GLY A 160 2.25 2.50 -14.87
N GLU A 161 2.57 3.79 -14.95
CA GLU A 161 3.37 4.35 -16.03
C GLU A 161 4.87 4.10 -15.80
N THR A 162 5.54 3.54 -16.80
CA THR A 162 7.00 3.35 -16.80
C THR A 162 7.73 4.63 -17.19
N ILE A 163 9.03 4.71 -16.87
CA ILE A 163 9.89 5.82 -17.35
C ILE A 163 9.80 5.94 -18.87
N GLU A 164 9.87 4.82 -19.60
CA GLU A 164 9.85 4.80 -21.06
C GLU A 164 8.55 5.39 -21.61
N GLU A 165 7.41 4.94 -21.11
CA GLU A 165 6.10 5.44 -21.51
C GLU A 165 5.92 6.91 -21.19
N GLY A 166 6.28 7.34 -19.99
CA GLY A 166 6.23 8.75 -19.58
C GLY A 166 7.15 9.63 -20.42
N CYS A 167 8.39 9.20 -20.63
CA CYS A 167 9.35 9.94 -21.46
C CYS A 167 8.87 10.11 -22.89
N HIS A 168 8.32 9.07 -23.51
CA HIS A 168 7.77 9.15 -24.85
C HIS A 168 6.59 10.13 -24.95
N LYS A 169 5.67 10.11 -23.98
CA LYS A 169 4.55 11.06 -23.92
C LYS A 169 5.02 12.50 -23.78
N HIS A 170 6.12 12.73 -23.07
CA HIS A 170 6.72 14.05 -22.88
C HIS A 170 7.75 14.43 -23.95
N GLY A 171 7.94 13.60 -24.99
CA GLY A 171 8.82 13.89 -26.13
C GLY A 171 10.31 13.86 -25.79
N LEU A 172 10.72 13.14 -24.73
CA LEU A 172 12.12 13.00 -24.38
C LEU A 172 12.81 11.99 -25.30
N ASP A 173 14.00 12.35 -25.78
CA ASP A 173 14.85 11.45 -26.55
C ASP A 173 15.63 10.47 -25.65
N ASN A 174 16.22 9.44 -26.26
CA ASN A 174 16.98 8.41 -25.53
C ASN A 174 18.17 8.95 -24.71
N LYS A 175 18.74 10.10 -25.11
CA LYS A 175 19.84 10.74 -24.38
C LYS A 175 19.32 11.38 -23.09
N LEU A 176 18.18 12.05 -23.15
CA LEU A 176 17.53 12.65 -21.99
C LEU A 176 16.99 11.57 -21.04
N ILE A 177 16.45 10.47 -21.55
CA ILE A 177 16.01 9.33 -20.73
C ILE A 177 17.18 8.75 -19.91
N LYS A 178 18.33 8.51 -20.54
CA LYS A 178 19.53 8.03 -19.82
C LYS A 178 19.99 9.01 -18.75
N LYS A 179 19.93 10.31 -19.04
CA LYS A 179 20.30 11.35 -18.07
C LYS A 179 19.34 11.41 -16.90
N LEU A 180 18.02 11.33 -17.16
CA LEU A 180 17.00 11.25 -16.13
C LEU A 180 17.24 10.06 -15.19
N ILE A 181 17.46 8.86 -15.74
CA ILE A 181 17.74 7.65 -14.96
C ILE A 181 18.98 7.83 -14.09
N SER A 182 20.06 8.39 -14.64
CA SER A 182 21.29 8.65 -13.89
C SER A 182 21.07 9.60 -12.70
N GLU A 183 20.29 10.66 -12.88
CA GLU A 183 19.98 11.61 -11.80
C GLU A 183 19.10 10.95 -10.72
N LEU A 184 18.14 10.12 -11.10
CA LEU A 184 17.27 9.37 -10.16
C LEU A 184 18.07 8.35 -9.34
N GLU A 185 19.04 7.65 -9.93
CA GLU A 185 19.92 6.71 -9.22
C GLU A 185 20.76 7.41 -8.14
N VAL A 186 21.23 8.65 -8.39
CA VAL A 186 21.99 9.44 -7.41
C VAL A 186 21.10 9.81 -6.20
N VAL A 187 19.85 10.18 -6.44
CA VAL A 187 18.92 10.52 -5.34
C VAL A 187 18.55 9.28 -4.53
N LYS A 188 18.32 8.17 -5.20
CA LYS A 188 18.03 6.89 -4.55
C LYS A 188 19.15 6.49 -3.58
N SER A 189 20.42 6.58 -4.00
CA SER A 189 21.55 6.22 -3.15
C SER A 189 21.64 7.09 -1.90
N LYS A 190 21.46 8.41 -2.02
CA LYS A 190 21.46 9.34 -0.88
C LYS A 190 20.36 9.05 0.13
N ASN A 191 19.16 8.74 -0.33
CA ASN A 191 18.02 8.44 0.55
C ASN A 191 18.18 7.11 1.32
N VAL A 192 18.93 6.16 0.78
CA VAL A 192 19.27 4.92 1.46
C VAL A 192 20.20 5.19 2.63
N ASP A 193 21.24 6.00 2.44
CA ASP A 193 22.18 6.34 3.49
C ASP A 193 21.48 7.06 4.65
N ILE A 194 20.64 8.07 4.36
CA ILE A 194 19.86 8.79 5.37
C ILE A 194 18.92 7.86 6.15
N LYS A 195 18.23 6.95 5.46
CA LYS A 195 17.32 5.99 6.12
C LYS A 195 18.07 5.00 7.00
N SER A 196 19.28 4.58 6.61
CA SER A 196 20.12 3.71 7.43
C SER A 196 20.60 4.43 8.70
N GLU A 197 21.02 5.68 8.61
CA GLU A 197 21.41 6.50 9.75
C GLU A 197 20.24 6.76 10.71
N ILE A 198 19.04 7.06 10.21
CA ILE A 198 17.85 7.26 11.05
C ILE A 198 17.45 5.96 11.78
N ARG A 199 17.53 4.80 11.12
CA ARG A 199 17.25 3.50 11.76
C ARG A 199 18.25 3.22 12.89
N THR A 200 19.53 3.46 12.66
CA THR A 200 20.58 3.28 13.67
C THR A 200 20.37 4.21 14.87
N ASN A 201 20.07 5.48 14.65
CA ASN A 201 19.79 6.46 15.69
C ASN A 201 18.47 6.18 16.45
N SER A 202 17.46 5.64 15.80
CA SER A 202 16.20 5.25 16.44
C SER A 202 16.36 4.02 17.33
N SER A 203 17.19 3.06 16.93
CA SER A 203 17.52 1.88 17.74
C SER A 203 18.27 2.27 19.01
N LEU A 204 19.25 3.18 18.91
CA LEU A 204 19.99 3.71 20.04
C LEU A 204 19.10 4.47 21.04
N LYS A 205 18.12 5.27 20.55
CA LYS A 205 17.15 5.96 21.42
C LYS A 205 16.18 5.01 22.14
N LEU A 206 15.81 3.90 21.53
CA LEU A 206 14.95 2.89 22.15
C LEU A 206 15.69 2.11 23.26
N GLU A 207 16.98 1.82 23.08
CA GLU A 207 17.81 1.19 24.11
C GLU A 207 18.06 2.13 25.30
N ASP A 208 18.23 3.42 25.08
CA ASP A 208 18.35 4.41 26.15
C ASP A 208 17.03 4.60 26.92
N GLN A 209 15.88 4.60 26.25
CA GLN A 209 14.57 4.67 26.91
C GLN A 209 14.29 3.44 27.75
N ALA A 210 14.69 2.23 27.31
CA ALA A 210 14.53 0.99 28.07
C ALA A 210 15.34 1.00 29.38
N LYS A 211 16.47 1.71 29.44
CA LYS A 211 17.28 1.89 30.67
C LYS A 211 16.62 2.80 31.72
N TYR A 212 15.75 3.74 31.27
CA TYR A 212 15.07 4.68 32.18
C TYR A 212 13.78 4.12 32.79
N VAL A 213 13.18 3.11 32.19
CA VAL A 213 11.93 2.49 32.71
C VAL A 213 12.19 1.50 33.85
N GLY A 214 13.44 1.14 34.15
CA GLY A 214 13.83 0.19 35.19
C GLY A 214 14.02 0.77 36.61
N HIS A 215 13.71 2.05 36.86
CA HIS A 215 14.02 2.71 38.14
C HIS A 215 12.80 3.30 38.89
N PHE A 216 11.60 2.82 38.60
CA PHE A 216 10.43 3.08 39.46
C PHE A 216 9.75 1.75 39.83
N GLY A 217 10.29 1.09 40.82
CA GLY A 217 9.76 -0.03 41.53
C GLY A 217 9.92 0.23 43.00
#